data_812fc8c942333b9763c92cd2a26df26f
#
_entry.id   812fc8c942333b9763c92cd2a26df26f
#
_cell.length_a   1.000
_cell.length_b   1.000
_cell.length_c   1.000
_cell.angle_alpha   90.00
_cell.angle_beta   90.00
_cell.angle_gamma   90.00
#
_symmetry.space_group_name_H-M   'P 1'
#
loop_
_entity.id
_entity.type
_entity.pdbx_description
1 polymer ?
#
loop_
_entity_poly.entity_id
_entity_poly.type
_entity_poly.pdbx_seq_one_letter_code
_entity_poly.pdbx_strand_id
1 'polypeptide(L)'
;SIAVVGSGPSGLAAAQQLNRRGHQVTVYERNDRIGGLLRYGIPNMKLDKSVIDRRIHLMEEEGVKFITGVNVGVDITPAELLKQYDRVILACGASNPRDIKVPGREAKGIYFAVDFLSKVTKTLLDSDFQKAPYEEAKGKHVLVIGGGDTGNDCVGTSIRLGAKSVTQLEMMPMPPVHRAPNNPWPQWPRVLKTDYGQEEAIAVFGHDPRVYQTTVKEFIADKNGNVCQAKIVKLKSEKDPKTGRMM
;
A
#
# COMPACT_ATOMS: atom_id res chain seq x y z
N SER A 1 -2.47 -32.36 5.65
CA SER A 1 -1.55 -31.21 5.79
C SER A 1 -1.69 -30.23 4.62
N ILE A 2 -1.61 -28.93 4.89
CA ILE A 2 -1.82 -27.87 3.89
C ILE A 2 -0.74 -26.82 4.04
N ALA A 3 -0.08 -26.47 2.92
CA ALA A 3 0.78 -25.31 2.85
C ALA A 3 0.00 -24.09 2.33
N VAL A 4 0.18 -22.94 2.97
CA VAL A 4 -0.33 -21.63 2.49
C VAL A 4 0.85 -20.76 2.14
N VAL A 5 0.95 -20.32 0.91
CA VAL A 5 2.04 -19.48 0.40
C VAL A 5 1.61 -18.01 0.43
N GLY A 6 2.21 -17.25 1.34
CA GLY A 6 1.91 -15.87 1.62
C GLY A 6 1.08 -15.67 2.89
N SER A 7 1.52 -14.76 3.73
CA SER A 7 0.92 -14.44 5.03
C SER A 7 0.10 -13.13 5.03
N GLY A 8 -0.30 -12.66 3.87
CA GLY A 8 -1.22 -11.53 3.77
C GLY A 8 -2.63 -11.87 4.30
N PRO A 9 -3.58 -10.91 4.24
CA PRO A 9 -4.94 -11.11 4.77
C PRO A 9 -5.61 -12.39 4.30
N SER A 10 -5.50 -12.71 3.00
CA SER A 10 -6.10 -13.92 2.42
C SER A 10 -5.46 -15.20 2.93
N GLY A 11 -4.12 -15.22 3.04
CA GLY A 11 -3.37 -16.35 3.56
C GLY A 11 -3.69 -16.64 5.02
N LEU A 12 -3.71 -15.60 5.86
CA LEU A 12 -4.07 -15.72 7.28
C LEU A 12 -5.52 -16.18 7.46
N ALA A 13 -6.47 -15.64 6.69
CA ALA A 13 -7.86 -16.06 6.73
C ALA A 13 -8.02 -17.54 6.33
N ALA A 14 -7.37 -17.95 5.24
CA ALA A 14 -7.40 -19.34 4.78
C ALA A 14 -6.77 -20.28 5.84
N ALA A 15 -5.59 -19.93 6.35
CA ALA A 15 -4.89 -20.73 7.35
C ALA A 15 -5.74 -20.96 8.61
N GLN A 16 -6.34 -19.90 9.14
CA GLN A 16 -7.19 -20.00 10.31
C GLN A 16 -8.42 -20.89 10.07
N GLN A 17 -9.13 -20.69 8.97
CA GLN A 17 -10.34 -21.44 8.67
C GLN A 17 -10.04 -22.93 8.44
N LEU A 18 -8.92 -23.24 7.81
CA LEU A 18 -8.49 -24.63 7.60
C LEU A 18 -8.05 -25.29 8.91
N ASN A 19 -7.27 -24.59 9.72
CA ASN A 19 -6.83 -25.09 11.03
C ASN A 19 -8.03 -25.41 11.95
N ARG A 20 -9.03 -24.53 11.99
CA ARG A 20 -10.28 -24.75 12.76
C ARG A 20 -11.09 -25.95 12.29
N ARG A 21 -10.89 -26.39 11.04
CA ARG A 21 -11.48 -27.61 10.49
C ARG A 21 -10.63 -28.87 10.70
N GLY A 22 -9.56 -28.79 11.50
CA GLY A 22 -8.72 -29.91 11.88
C GLY A 22 -7.58 -30.19 10.89
N HIS A 23 -7.29 -29.32 9.93
CA HIS A 23 -6.14 -29.49 9.05
C HIS A 23 -4.86 -28.98 9.72
N GLN A 24 -3.75 -29.67 9.50
CA GLN A 24 -2.43 -29.18 9.86
C GLN A 24 -2.00 -28.13 8.81
N VAL A 25 -1.81 -26.88 9.23
CA VAL A 25 -1.53 -25.77 8.32
C VAL A 25 -0.16 -25.18 8.60
N THR A 26 0.63 -25.00 7.54
CA THR A 26 1.90 -24.27 7.56
C THR A 26 1.81 -23.09 6.58
N VAL A 27 2.12 -21.89 7.06
CA VAL A 27 2.14 -20.65 6.26
C VAL A 27 3.59 -20.27 5.97
N TYR A 28 3.92 -20.11 4.70
CA TYR A 28 5.23 -19.64 4.22
C TYR A 28 5.17 -18.15 3.88
N GLU A 29 6.09 -17.38 4.42
CA GLU A 29 6.23 -15.95 4.16
C GLU A 29 7.67 -15.62 3.74
N ARG A 30 7.82 -14.89 2.64
CA ARG A 30 9.15 -14.49 2.13
C ARG A 30 9.81 -13.39 2.96
N ASN A 31 9.02 -12.55 3.63
CA ASN A 31 9.54 -11.49 4.50
C ASN A 31 9.92 -12.04 5.87
N ASP A 32 10.60 -11.19 6.63
CA ASP A 32 11.05 -11.48 8.01
C ASP A 32 9.91 -11.51 9.03
N ARG A 33 8.73 -10.97 8.70
CA ARG A 33 7.54 -10.92 9.56
C ARG A 33 6.26 -11.27 8.82
N ILE A 34 5.36 -11.90 9.54
CA ILE A 34 4.03 -12.29 9.07
C ILE A 34 3.11 -11.06 8.92
N GLY A 35 2.22 -11.09 7.92
CA GLY A 35 1.15 -10.11 7.76
C GLY A 35 1.07 -9.48 6.36
N GLY A 36 2.06 -9.67 5.50
CA GLY A 36 2.06 -9.11 4.14
C GLY A 36 1.86 -7.58 4.16
N LEU A 37 0.89 -7.08 3.39
CA LEU A 37 0.58 -5.64 3.36
C LEU A 37 0.01 -5.10 4.68
N LEU A 38 -0.62 -5.93 5.52
CA LEU A 38 -1.01 -5.51 6.88
C LEU A 38 0.21 -5.11 7.71
N ARG A 39 1.32 -5.85 7.54
CA ARG A 39 2.57 -5.60 8.25
C ARG A 39 3.32 -4.40 7.69
N TYR A 40 3.57 -4.39 6.39
CA TYR A 40 4.49 -3.45 5.77
C TYR A 40 3.85 -2.42 4.84
N GLY A 41 2.63 -2.67 4.32
CA GLY A 41 1.97 -1.75 3.40
C GLY A 41 1.07 -0.73 4.08
N ILE A 42 0.48 -1.05 5.23
CA ILE A 42 -0.40 -0.15 6.00
C ILE A 42 0.43 0.54 7.09
N PRO A 43 0.41 1.87 7.21
CA PRO A 43 1.14 2.59 8.27
C PRO A 43 0.70 2.19 9.68
N ASN A 44 1.62 2.25 10.64
CA ASN A 44 1.32 1.91 12.05
C ASN A 44 0.23 2.79 12.66
N MET A 45 0.17 4.06 12.27
CA MET A 45 -0.88 4.99 12.72
C MET A 45 -2.30 4.58 12.31
N LYS A 46 -2.44 3.81 11.22
CA LYS A 46 -3.72 3.29 10.73
C LYS A 46 -4.01 1.89 11.28
N LEU A 47 -3.00 1.06 11.41
CA LEU A 47 -3.08 -0.29 11.95
C LEU A 47 -1.85 -0.57 12.82
N ASP A 48 -2.02 -0.51 14.12
CA ASP A 48 -0.98 -0.86 15.08
C ASP A 48 -0.56 -2.33 14.89
N LYS A 49 0.75 -2.58 14.85
CA LYS A 49 1.28 -3.91 14.52
C LYS A 49 1.10 -4.91 15.65
N SER A 50 0.89 -4.46 16.88
CA SER A 50 0.53 -5.32 18.01
C SER A 50 -0.78 -6.09 17.79
N VAL A 51 -1.73 -5.51 17.02
CA VAL A 51 -2.97 -6.19 16.62
C VAL A 51 -2.68 -7.39 15.74
N ILE A 52 -1.72 -7.25 14.81
CA ILE A 52 -1.29 -8.34 13.94
C ILE A 52 -0.52 -9.40 14.75
N ASP A 53 0.37 -8.97 15.64
CA ASP A 53 1.17 -9.86 16.48
C ASP A 53 0.27 -10.70 17.39
N ARG A 54 -0.70 -10.06 18.05
CA ARG A 54 -1.72 -10.77 18.83
C ARG A 54 -2.46 -11.82 18.00
N ARG A 55 -2.82 -11.47 16.76
CA ARG A 55 -3.55 -12.39 15.86
C ARG A 55 -2.72 -13.58 15.48
N ILE A 56 -1.45 -13.37 15.15
CA ILE A 56 -0.51 -14.44 14.79
C ILE A 56 -0.31 -15.36 15.98
N HIS A 57 -0.05 -14.82 17.17
CA HIS A 57 0.13 -15.57 18.40
C HIS A 57 -1.06 -16.50 18.69
N LEU A 58 -2.30 -16.00 18.58
CA LEU A 58 -3.49 -16.83 18.73
C LEU A 58 -3.57 -17.96 17.71
N MET A 59 -3.16 -17.72 16.45
CA MET A 59 -3.14 -18.75 15.42
C MET A 59 -2.05 -19.81 15.69
N GLU A 60 -0.90 -19.39 16.24
CA GLU A 60 0.17 -20.31 16.67
C GLU A 60 -0.29 -21.21 17.82
N GLU A 61 -0.95 -20.64 18.83
CA GLU A 61 -1.54 -21.40 19.93
C GLU A 61 -2.63 -22.38 19.45
N GLU A 62 -3.39 -22.00 18.41
CA GLU A 62 -4.36 -22.90 17.74
C GLU A 62 -3.67 -23.97 16.86
N GLY A 63 -2.36 -23.95 16.67
CA GLY A 63 -1.57 -24.97 15.98
C GLY A 63 -1.15 -24.63 14.54
N VAL A 64 -1.39 -23.42 14.04
CA VAL A 64 -0.86 -22.96 12.76
C VAL A 64 0.65 -22.76 12.86
N LYS A 65 1.41 -23.31 11.91
CA LYS A 65 2.85 -23.10 11.83
C LYS A 65 3.16 -21.95 10.86
N PHE A 66 4.08 -21.05 11.24
CA PHE A 66 4.58 -19.99 10.39
C PHE A 66 6.08 -20.17 10.11
N ILE A 67 6.47 -20.01 8.85
CA ILE A 67 7.86 -20.05 8.38
C ILE A 67 8.12 -18.76 7.61
N THR A 68 8.94 -17.89 8.19
CA THR A 68 9.34 -16.59 7.59
C THR A 68 10.70 -16.70 6.89
N GLY A 69 11.01 -15.75 6.01
CA GLY A 69 12.26 -15.71 5.26
C GLY A 69 12.37 -16.78 4.19
N VAL A 70 11.26 -17.38 3.77
CA VAL A 70 11.23 -18.42 2.73
C VAL A 70 10.40 -17.95 1.53
N ASN A 71 11.08 -17.74 0.42
CA ASN A 71 10.46 -17.35 -0.84
C ASN A 71 10.17 -18.61 -1.70
N VAL A 72 8.92 -19.02 -1.70
CA VAL A 72 8.48 -20.17 -2.51
C VAL A 72 8.66 -19.88 -4.00
N GLY A 73 9.30 -20.81 -4.69
CA GLY A 73 9.72 -20.67 -6.08
C GLY A 73 11.20 -20.27 -6.23
N VAL A 74 11.85 -19.86 -5.13
CA VAL A 74 13.29 -19.53 -5.08
C VAL A 74 13.99 -20.45 -4.07
N ASP A 75 13.58 -20.40 -2.79
CA ASP A 75 14.23 -21.15 -1.69
C ASP A 75 13.67 -22.56 -1.54
N ILE A 76 12.42 -22.75 -1.90
CA ILE A 76 11.74 -24.04 -1.97
C ILE A 76 10.88 -24.10 -3.24
N THR A 77 10.99 -25.18 -3.99
CA THR A 77 10.23 -25.33 -5.24
C THR A 77 8.78 -25.74 -4.97
N PRO A 78 7.83 -25.40 -5.89
CA PRO A 78 6.46 -25.90 -5.79
C PRO A 78 6.37 -27.44 -5.76
N ALA A 79 7.28 -28.14 -6.45
CA ALA A 79 7.33 -29.60 -6.48
C ALA A 79 7.72 -30.18 -5.12
N GLU A 80 8.62 -29.54 -4.38
CA GLU A 80 8.99 -29.93 -3.02
C GLU A 80 7.85 -29.72 -2.04
N LEU A 81 7.11 -28.60 -2.17
CA LEU A 81 5.90 -28.38 -1.35
C LEU A 81 4.83 -29.45 -1.61
N LEU A 82 4.60 -29.80 -2.87
CA LEU A 82 3.62 -30.83 -3.24
C LEU A 82 4.02 -32.25 -2.79
N LYS A 83 5.29 -32.49 -2.47
CA LYS A 83 5.74 -33.75 -1.84
C LYS A 83 5.53 -33.75 -0.33
N GLN A 84 5.56 -32.57 0.31
CA GLN A 84 5.49 -32.46 1.77
C GLN A 84 4.04 -32.23 2.26
N TYR A 85 3.17 -31.67 1.43
CA TYR A 85 1.81 -31.30 1.79
C TYR A 85 0.79 -31.90 0.82
N ASP A 86 -0.36 -32.27 1.36
CA ASP A 86 -1.46 -32.82 0.56
C ASP A 86 -2.07 -31.76 -0.38
N ARG A 87 -2.05 -30.50 0.03
CA ARG A 87 -2.56 -29.36 -0.76
C ARG A 87 -1.71 -28.12 -0.52
N VAL A 88 -1.67 -27.26 -1.55
CA VAL A 88 -0.99 -25.97 -1.51
C VAL A 88 -1.97 -24.88 -1.92
N ILE A 89 -2.04 -23.82 -1.13
CA ILE A 89 -2.86 -22.63 -1.40
C ILE A 89 -1.94 -21.46 -1.71
N LEU A 90 -2.13 -20.83 -2.86
CA LEU A 90 -1.39 -19.63 -3.26
C LEU A 90 -2.15 -18.38 -2.80
N ALA A 91 -1.57 -17.64 -1.86
CA ALA A 91 -2.08 -16.37 -1.33
C ALA A 91 -1.02 -15.26 -1.42
N CYS A 92 -0.26 -15.25 -2.54
CA CYS A 92 0.96 -14.46 -2.73
C CYS A 92 0.72 -12.96 -2.90
N GLY A 93 -0.54 -12.54 -3.06
CA GLY A 93 -0.89 -11.15 -3.34
C GLY A 93 -0.40 -10.68 -4.72
N ALA A 94 -0.25 -9.36 -4.88
CA ALA A 94 0.28 -8.72 -6.08
C ALA A 94 1.39 -7.76 -5.68
N SER A 95 2.63 -8.07 -6.03
CA SER A 95 3.82 -7.28 -5.67
C SER A 95 4.42 -6.53 -6.86
N ASN A 96 3.90 -6.73 -8.07
CA ASN A 96 4.36 -5.99 -9.24
C ASN A 96 3.55 -4.67 -9.34
N PRO A 97 4.15 -3.50 -9.03
CA PRO A 97 3.42 -2.24 -9.02
C PRO A 97 3.08 -1.78 -10.44
N ARG A 98 1.97 -1.06 -10.57
CA ARG A 98 1.73 -0.27 -11.79
C ARG A 98 2.64 0.93 -11.77
N ASP A 99 3.36 1.16 -12.86
CA ASP A 99 4.26 2.30 -12.98
C ASP A 99 3.75 3.32 -14.00
N ILE A 100 4.09 4.59 -13.73
CA ILE A 100 3.82 5.67 -14.66
C ILE A 100 4.93 5.72 -15.71
N LYS A 101 4.54 5.61 -16.99
CA LYS A 101 5.49 5.61 -18.11
C LYS A 101 5.63 7.03 -18.67
N VAL A 102 6.46 7.83 -18.02
CA VAL A 102 6.74 9.22 -18.44
C VAL A 102 8.25 9.48 -18.41
N PRO A 103 8.75 10.44 -19.20
CA PRO A 103 10.16 10.85 -19.15
C PRO A 103 10.59 11.24 -17.74
N GLY A 104 11.83 10.88 -17.39
CA GLY A 104 12.43 11.20 -16.09
C GLY A 104 11.97 10.31 -14.93
N ARG A 105 11.21 9.22 -15.21
CA ARG A 105 10.74 8.28 -14.16
C ARG A 105 11.89 7.62 -13.39
N GLU A 106 13.04 7.49 -14.02
CA GLU A 106 14.27 6.90 -13.47
C GLU A 106 15.02 7.81 -12.50
N ALA A 107 14.59 9.07 -12.34
CA ALA A 107 15.24 10.00 -11.42
C ALA A 107 15.17 9.50 -9.97
N LYS A 108 16.22 9.77 -9.22
CA LYS A 108 16.31 9.44 -7.79
C LYS A 108 15.28 10.25 -7.00
N GLY A 109 14.72 9.63 -5.95
CA GLY A 109 13.71 10.26 -5.11
C GLY A 109 12.27 9.99 -5.56
N ILE A 110 12.06 9.13 -6.56
CA ILE A 110 10.75 8.65 -7.01
C ILE A 110 10.57 7.20 -6.56
N TYR A 111 9.63 6.97 -5.65
CA TYR A 111 9.38 5.68 -5.02
C TYR A 111 8.02 5.13 -5.36
N PHE A 112 7.88 3.81 -5.39
CA PHE A 112 6.58 3.19 -5.29
C PHE A 112 6.02 3.37 -3.87
N ALA A 113 4.71 3.61 -3.78
CA ALA A 113 4.05 3.86 -2.51
C ALA A 113 4.27 2.73 -1.48
N VAL A 114 4.14 1.47 -1.91
CA VAL A 114 4.34 0.32 -1.01
C VAL A 114 5.80 0.21 -0.56
N ASP A 115 6.77 0.52 -1.41
CA ASP A 115 8.19 0.51 -1.02
C ASP A 115 8.48 1.61 0.01
N PHE A 116 7.92 2.80 -0.21
CA PHE A 116 8.02 3.91 0.74
C PHE A 116 7.42 3.53 2.10
N LEU A 117 6.17 3.07 2.13
CA LEU A 117 5.48 2.69 3.35
C LEU A 117 6.15 1.51 4.07
N SER A 118 6.64 0.53 3.30
CA SER A 118 7.34 -0.64 3.85
C SER A 118 8.66 -0.26 4.51
N LYS A 119 9.45 0.61 3.89
CA LYS A 119 10.71 1.10 4.48
C LYS A 119 10.45 1.83 5.79
N VAL A 120 9.46 2.72 5.83
CA VAL A 120 9.10 3.48 7.04
C VAL A 120 8.66 2.54 8.16
N THR A 121 7.74 1.62 7.87
CA THR A 121 7.26 0.66 8.88
C THR A 121 8.37 -0.28 9.34
N LYS A 122 9.25 -0.73 8.43
CA LYS A 122 10.37 -1.58 8.79
C LYS A 122 11.35 -0.84 9.72
N THR A 123 11.67 0.41 9.44
CA THR A 123 12.52 1.24 10.30
C THR A 123 11.92 1.41 11.69
N LEU A 124 10.62 1.63 11.78
CA LEU A 124 9.88 1.67 13.05
C LEU A 124 10.03 0.34 13.80
N LEU A 125 9.71 -0.78 13.17
CA LEU A 125 9.69 -2.10 13.82
C LEU A 125 11.08 -2.62 14.19
N ASP A 126 12.12 -2.25 13.45
CA ASP A 126 13.48 -2.71 13.70
C ASP A 126 14.20 -1.89 14.78
N SER A 127 13.84 -0.62 14.99
CA SER A 127 14.62 0.26 15.84
C SER A 127 13.87 1.42 16.48
N ASP A 128 12.55 1.49 16.34
CA ASP A 128 11.77 2.67 16.76
C ASP A 128 12.37 3.99 16.21
N PHE A 129 12.80 3.97 14.95
CA PHE A 129 13.52 5.04 14.25
C PHE A 129 14.88 5.45 14.85
N GLN A 130 15.40 4.70 15.84
CA GLN A 130 16.65 5.10 16.52
C GLN A 130 17.91 4.76 15.74
N LYS A 131 17.95 3.57 15.08
CA LYS A 131 19.16 3.09 14.41
C LYS A 131 19.35 3.61 12.97
N ALA A 132 18.27 3.86 12.29
CA ALA A 132 18.28 4.33 10.90
C ALA A 132 17.00 5.13 10.64
N PRO A 133 16.93 6.41 11.06
CA PRO A 133 15.76 7.25 10.82
C PRO A 133 15.55 7.40 9.32
N TYR A 134 14.31 7.22 8.88
CA TYR A 134 13.93 7.39 7.48
C TYR A 134 13.63 8.86 7.19
N GLU A 135 14.61 9.58 6.63
CA GLU A 135 14.53 11.03 6.42
C GLU A 135 14.15 11.45 4.99
N GLU A 136 13.64 10.53 4.17
CA GLU A 136 13.38 10.80 2.75
C GLU A 136 12.35 11.93 2.50
N ALA A 137 11.40 12.13 3.40
CA ALA A 137 10.40 13.20 3.28
C ALA A 137 10.74 14.45 4.10
N LYS A 138 11.66 14.37 5.06
CA LYS A 138 11.95 15.47 6.00
C LYS A 138 12.40 16.73 5.29
N GLY A 139 11.68 17.82 5.51
CA GLY A 139 11.98 19.15 4.92
C GLY A 139 11.78 19.24 3.40
N LYS A 140 11.19 18.22 2.77
CA LYS A 140 10.96 18.18 1.31
C LYS A 140 9.52 18.50 0.94
N HIS A 141 9.33 18.95 -0.29
CA HIS A 141 8.03 19.01 -0.93
C HIS A 141 7.72 17.64 -1.54
N VAL A 142 6.67 16.99 -1.06
CA VAL A 142 6.32 15.63 -1.48
C VAL A 142 5.14 15.68 -2.46
N LEU A 143 5.28 14.98 -3.59
CA LEU A 143 4.22 14.77 -4.56
C LEU A 143 3.77 13.31 -4.50
N VAL A 144 2.51 13.09 -4.12
CA VAL A 144 1.86 11.77 -4.12
C VAL A 144 1.02 11.64 -5.39
N ILE A 145 1.27 10.60 -6.18
CA ILE A 145 0.56 10.35 -7.44
C ILE A 145 -0.44 9.22 -7.22
N GLY A 146 -1.71 9.58 -7.18
CA GLY A 146 -2.84 8.68 -6.93
C GLY A 146 -3.68 9.10 -5.73
N GLY A 147 -5.00 9.14 -5.90
CA GLY A 147 -5.97 9.61 -4.91
C GLY A 147 -6.61 8.53 -4.03
N GLY A 148 -6.19 7.25 -4.17
CA GLY A 148 -6.75 6.13 -3.40
C GLY A 148 -6.20 6.04 -1.97
N ASP A 149 -6.65 5.01 -1.22
CA ASP A 149 -6.28 4.80 0.19
C ASP A 149 -4.76 4.73 0.41
N THR A 150 -4.03 4.06 -0.50
CA THR A 150 -2.56 4.00 -0.43
C THR A 150 -1.92 5.39 -0.58
N GLY A 151 -2.49 6.24 -1.44
CA GLY A 151 -2.06 7.63 -1.58
C GLY A 151 -2.31 8.43 -0.30
N ASN A 152 -3.46 8.26 0.33
CA ASN A 152 -3.77 8.86 1.63
C ASN A 152 -2.78 8.39 2.73
N ASP A 153 -2.43 7.11 2.74
CA ASP A 153 -1.42 6.55 3.66
C ASP A 153 -0.04 7.21 3.45
N CYS A 154 0.33 7.48 2.18
CA CYS A 154 1.56 8.21 1.85
C CYS A 154 1.51 9.67 2.28
N VAL A 155 0.35 10.34 2.16
CA VAL A 155 0.17 11.74 2.64
C VAL A 155 0.43 11.80 4.13
N GLY A 156 -0.30 11.04 4.94
CA GLY A 156 -0.14 11.05 6.40
C GLY A 156 1.26 10.63 6.84
N THR A 157 1.85 9.62 6.21
CA THR A 157 3.22 9.18 6.50
C THR A 157 4.23 10.28 6.20
N SER A 158 4.11 10.96 5.05
CA SER A 158 5.03 12.06 4.68
C SER A 158 4.97 13.23 5.65
N ILE A 159 3.78 13.59 6.13
CA ILE A 159 3.61 14.65 7.14
C ILE A 159 4.33 14.28 8.43
N ARG A 160 4.13 13.05 8.92
CA ARG A 160 4.74 12.54 10.16
C ARG A 160 6.26 12.39 10.06
N LEU A 161 6.79 12.22 8.86
CA LEU A 161 8.23 12.28 8.59
C LEU A 161 8.77 13.70 8.42
N GLY A 162 7.95 14.73 8.61
CA GLY A 162 8.37 16.14 8.58
C GLY A 162 8.47 16.74 7.18
N ALA A 163 7.63 16.33 6.24
CA ALA A 163 7.53 16.97 4.94
C ALA A 163 7.18 18.46 5.08
N LYS A 164 7.80 19.32 4.25
CA LYS A 164 7.52 20.75 4.20
C LYS A 164 6.16 21.06 3.56
N SER A 165 5.74 20.25 2.63
CA SER A 165 4.39 20.25 2.03
C SER A 165 4.11 18.89 1.38
N VAL A 166 2.83 18.57 1.23
CA VAL A 166 2.38 17.39 0.50
C VAL A 166 1.31 17.79 -0.50
N THR A 167 1.45 17.37 -1.74
CA THR A 167 0.44 17.52 -2.80
C THR A 167 0.06 16.14 -3.32
N GLN A 168 -1.23 15.85 -3.43
CA GLN A 168 -1.74 14.56 -3.91
C GLN A 168 -2.47 14.78 -5.25
N LEU A 169 -2.00 14.12 -6.32
CA LEU A 169 -2.65 14.18 -7.64
C LEU A 169 -3.69 13.08 -7.77
N GLU A 170 -4.89 13.46 -8.20
CA GLU A 170 -5.97 12.53 -8.54
C GLU A 170 -6.39 12.73 -9.99
N MET A 171 -6.39 11.65 -10.75
CA MET A 171 -6.78 11.68 -12.18
C MET A 171 -8.28 11.90 -12.36
N MET A 172 -9.07 11.42 -11.43
CA MET A 172 -10.53 11.52 -11.49
C MET A 172 -11.02 12.91 -11.12
N PRO A 173 -12.22 13.32 -11.58
CA PRO A 173 -12.88 14.54 -11.09
C PRO A 173 -13.16 14.45 -9.59
N MET A 174 -13.19 15.60 -8.93
CA MET A 174 -13.60 15.66 -7.53
C MET A 174 -15.02 15.09 -7.37
N PRO A 175 -15.21 14.11 -6.48
CA PRO A 175 -16.55 13.60 -6.19
C PRO A 175 -17.47 14.70 -5.63
N PRO A 176 -18.79 14.58 -5.80
CA PRO A 176 -19.73 15.53 -5.21
C PRO A 176 -19.73 15.43 -3.68
N VAL A 177 -20.01 16.53 -2.99
CA VAL A 177 -20.09 16.54 -1.52
C VAL A 177 -21.29 15.73 -1.01
N HIS A 178 -22.41 15.73 -1.77
CA HIS A 178 -23.63 15.00 -1.44
C HIS A 178 -23.95 13.97 -2.52
N ARG A 179 -24.77 12.97 -2.17
CA ARG A 179 -25.22 11.97 -3.13
C ARG A 179 -25.90 12.61 -4.34
N ALA A 180 -25.48 12.24 -5.53
CA ALA A 180 -26.15 12.61 -6.76
C ALA A 180 -27.44 11.77 -6.96
N PRO A 181 -28.43 12.26 -7.75
CA PRO A 181 -29.67 11.53 -8.02
C PRO A 181 -29.47 10.12 -8.62
N ASN A 182 -28.38 9.91 -9.36
CA ASN A 182 -28.01 8.61 -9.94
C ASN A 182 -27.22 7.69 -8.97
N ASN A 183 -27.12 8.09 -7.70
CA ASN A 183 -26.49 7.28 -6.63
C ASN A 183 -27.38 7.25 -5.38
N PRO A 184 -28.62 6.74 -5.47
CA PRO A 184 -29.56 6.69 -4.34
C PRO A 184 -29.14 5.64 -3.30
N TRP A 185 -29.69 5.77 -2.08
CA TRP A 185 -29.66 4.69 -1.10
C TRP A 185 -30.41 3.45 -1.65
N PRO A 186 -29.91 2.21 -1.43
CA PRO A 186 -28.81 1.79 -0.54
C PRO A 186 -27.43 1.62 -1.24
N GLN A 187 -27.24 2.16 -2.41
CA GLN A 187 -25.96 2.06 -3.10
C GLN A 187 -24.82 2.67 -2.28
N TRP A 188 -23.61 2.16 -2.47
CA TRP A 188 -22.41 2.75 -1.87
C TRP A 188 -22.29 4.24 -2.23
N PRO A 189 -22.06 5.14 -1.27
CA PRO A 189 -22.02 6.57 -1.54
C PRO A 189 -20.78 6.96 -2.36
N ARG A 190 -21.02 7.55 -3.54
CA ARG A 190 -19.99 8.14 -4.42
C ARG A 190 -19.86 9.62 -4.11
N VAL A 191 -19.38 9.93 -2.92
CA VAL A 191 -19.24 11.30 -2.42
C VAL A 191 -17.78 11.57 -2.04
N LEU A 192 -17.44 12.85 -1.96
CA LEU A 192 -16.14 13.28 -1.45
C LEU A 192 -15.97 12.76 -0.01
N LYS A 193 -14.93 11.98 0.19
CA LYS A 193 -14.48 11.54 1.51
C LYS A 193 -13.13 12.17 1.78
N THR A 194 -12.97 12.69 2.97
CA THR A 194 -11.68 13.12 3.49
C THR A 194 -11.28 12.10 4.53
N ASP A 195 -10.12 11.50 4.36
CA ASP A 195 -9.60 10.47 5.25
C ASP A 195 -8.45 11.07 6.07
N TYR A 196 -8.00 10.34 7.07
CA TYR A 196 -7.09 10.81 8.12
C TYR A 196 -5.83 11.55 7.59
N GLY A 197 -5.21 11.10 6.49
CA GLY A 197 -4.02 11.74 5.93
C GLY A 197 -4.35 13.09 5.28
N GLN A 198 -5.48 13.21 4.59
CA GLN A 198 -5.93 14.51 4.07
C GLN A 198 -6.37 15.45 5.19
N GLU A 199 -7.06 14.95 6.24
CA GLU A 199 -7.43 15.73 7.43
C GLU A 199 -6.19 16.26 8.14
N GLU A 200 -5.17 15.42 8.30
CA GLU A 200 -3.89 15.82 8.88
C GLU A 200 -3.18 16.88 8.02
N ALA A 201 -3.22 16.75 6.68
CA ALA A 201 -2.68 17.76 5.79
C ALA A 201 -3.41 19.11 5.91
N ILE A 202 -4.73 19.09 6.00
CA ILE A 202 -5.54 20.29 6.23
C ILE A 202 -5.17 20.94 7.57
N ALA A 203 -5.03 20.16 8.64
CA ALA A 203 -4.66 20.66 9.95
C ALA A 203 -3.25 21.28 9.98
N VAL A 204 -2.28 20.66 9.30
CA VAL A 204 -0.86 21.08 9.33
C VAL A 204 -0.57 22.21 8.31
N PHE A 205 -1.12 22.10 7.10
CA PHE A 205 -0.82 23.02 5.99
C PHE A 205 -1.92 24.01 5.67
N GLY A 206 -3.11 23.88 6.26
CA GLY A 206 -4.23 24.81 6.08
C GLY A 206 -5.06 24.57 4.82
N HIS A 207 -4.81 23.50 4.06
CA HIS A 207 -5.54 23.19 2.83
C HIS A 207 -5.56 21.68 2.52
N ASP A 208 -6.57 21.26 1.74
CA ASP A 208 -6.65 19.90 1.21
C ASP A 208 -5.46 19.64 0.24
N PRO A 209 -4.71 18.55 0.41
CA PRO A 209 -3.55 18.26 -0.43
C PRO A 209 -3.91 17.82 -1.85
N ARG A 210 -5.19 17.49 -2.12
CA ARG A 210 -5.63 16.88 -3.38
C ARG A 210 -5.80 17.89 -4.51
N VAL A 211 -5.28 17.53 -5.68
CA VAL A 211 -5.47 18.24 -6.94
C VAL A 211 -6.09 17.28 -7.93
N TYR A 212 -7.35 17.50 -8.27
CA TYR A 212 -8.14 16.63 -9.13
C TYR A 212 -7.93 16.87 -10.61
N GLN A 213 -8.26 15.86 -11.42
CA GLN A 213 -8.12 15.85 -12.88
C GLN A 213 -6.69 16.21 -13.31
N THR A 214 -5.70 15.67 -12.62
CA THR A 214 -4.29 15.95 -12.89
C THR A 214 -3.45 14.69 -12.89
N THR A 215 -2.42 14.68 -13.71
CA THR A 215 -1.38 13.65 -13.69
C THR A 215 -0.03 14.23 -14.05
N VAL A 216 1.04 13.46 -13.83
CA VAL A 216 2.39 13.84 -14.24
C VAL A 216 2.60 13.51 -15.71
N LYS A 217 3.19 14.45 -16.44
CA LYS A 217 3.63 14.30 -17.82
C LYS A 217 5.13 14.00 -17.93
N GLU A 218 5.93 14.55 -17.00
CA GLU A 218 7.38 14.45 -17.03
C GLU A 218 7.94 14.74 -15.63
N PHE A 219 9.00 14.03 -15.25
CA PHE A 219 9.83 14.38 -14.11
C PHE A 219 11.11 15.03 -14.58
N ILE A 220 11.55 16.06 -13.88
CA ILE A 220 12.76 16.80 -14.18
C ILE A 220 13.77 16.54 -13.06
N ALA A 221 14.95 16.07 -13.44
CA ALA A 221 16.03 15.80 -12.52
C ALA A 221 17.03 16.99 -12.48
N ASP A 222 17.65 17.17 -11.34
CA ASP A 222 18.80 18.08 -11.17
C ASP A 222 20.08 17.46 -11.77
N LYS A 223 21.19 18.22 -11.69
CA LYS A 223 22.51 17.80 -12.18
C LYS A 223 23.07 16.54 -11.48
N ASN A 224 22.53 16.15 -10.33
CA ASN A 224 22.92 14.97 -9.56
C ASN A 224 21.97 13.78 -9.82
N GLY A 225 20.97 13.95 -10.71
CA GLY A 225 19.98 12.95 -11.05
C GLY A 225 18.84 12.80 -10.03
N ASN A 226 18.69 13.74 -9.09
CA ASN A 226 17.56 13.72 -8.17
C ASN A 226 16.37 14.46 -8.78
N VAL A 227 15.14 13.93 -8.58
CA VAL A 227 13.93 14.65 -8.99
C VAL A 227 13.85 15.98 -8.26
N CYS A 228 13.68 17.06 -9.03
CA CYS A 228 13.52 18.41 -8.48
C CYS A 228 12.23 19.09 -8.91
N GLN A 229 11.60 18.66 -10.00
CA GLN A 229 10.32 19.16 -10.47
C GLN A 229 9.50 18.05 -11.12
N ALA A 230 8.17 18.23 -11.16
CA ALA A 230 7.27 17.42 -11.95
C ALA A 230 6.40 18.34 -12.82
N LYS A 231 6.38 18.07 -14.11
CA LYS A 231 5.46 18.73 -15.04
C LYS A 231 4.13 18.02 -15.00
N ILE A 232 3.11 18.71 -14.53
CA ILE A 232 1.75 18.17 -14.42
C ILE A 232 0.87 18.70 -15.57
N VAL A 233 -0.14 17.92 -15.94
CA VAL A 233 -1.14 18.27 -16.92
C VAL A 233 -2.53 18.11 -16.35
N LYS A 234 -3.44 19.01 -16.75
CA LYS A 234 -4.86 18.87 -16.48
C LYS A 234 -5.48 17.88 -17.45
N LEU A 235 -6.30 16.98 -16.91
CA LEU A 235 -7.01 15.97 -17.68
C LEU A 235 -8.43 16.44 -17.97
N LYS A 236 -8.92 16.19 -19.18
CA LYS A 236 -10.32 16.35 -19.54
C LYS A 236 -10.93 14.96 -19.61
N SER A 237 -11.93 14.73 -18.76
CA SER A 237 -12.65 13.46 -18.79
C SER A 237 -13.61 13.42 -19.97
N GLU A 238 -13.45 12.44 -20.85
CA GLU A 238 -14.34 12.20 -21.99
C GLU A 238 -14.90 10.78 -21.91
N LYS A 239 -16.15 10.59 -22.39
CA LYS A 239 -16.72 9.26 -22.52
C LYS A 239 -16.14 8.58 -23.76
N ASP A 240 -15.61 7.39 -23.58
CA ASP A 240 -15.28 6.52 -24.71
C ASP A 240 -16.58 6.20 -25.50
N PRO A 241 -16.65 6.56 -26.78
CA PRO A 241 -17.85 6.36 -27.58
C PRO A 241 -18.19 4.87 -27.79
N LYS A 242 -17.22 3.96 -27.63
CA LYS A 242 -17.42 2.52 -27.83
C LYS A 242 -17.86 1.80 -26.53
N THR A 243 -17.26 2.17 -25.40
CA THR A 243 -17.46 1.48 -24.12
C THR A 243 -18.35 2.24 -23.16
N GLY A 244 -18.61 3.55 -23.42
CA GLY A 244 -19.34 4.45 -22.53
C GLY A 244 -18.60 4.76 -21.22
N ARG A 245 -17.38 4.26 -21.04
CA ARG A 245 -16.57 4.52 -19.85
C ARG A 245 -15.92 5.88 -19.93
N MET A 246 -15.79 6.54 -18.78
CA MET A 246 -15.01 7.77 -18.66
C MET A 246 -13.51 7.42 -18.80
N MET A 247 -12.84 8.12 -19.69
CA MET A 247 -11.40 8.07 -19.90
C MET A 247 -10.76 9.39 -19.52
#